data_5525332589ba09c89070d5cc999b5e6a
#
_entry.id   5525332589ba09c89070d5cc999b5e6a
#
_cell.length_a   1.000
_cell.length_b   1.000
_cell.length_c   1.000
_cell.angle_alpha   90.00
_cell.angle_beta   90.00
_cell.angle_gamma   90.00
#
_symmetry.space_group_name_H-M   'P 1'
#
loop_
_entity.id
_entity.type
_entity.pdbx_description
1 polymer ?
#
loop_
_entity_poly.entity_id
_entity_poly.type
_entity_poly.pdbx_seq_one_letter_code
_entity_poly.pdbx_strand_id
1 'polypeptide(L)'
;MSPATTIEVFRGLPPPARREPCALAIGNFDGVHLGHRALLERVVAAARQRHLVPAAMTFEPHPRELFAPNQAPARIANLRDKIEGLREGGMERVFVMHFNRALASLSPDAFIDDILLDGCRMRWLIVGDDFRFGVRRAGDINLLRSRATAGGYEVEQLDAVVSGDTRISSSAVRAALEGGDLAGAARLLGHPYRISGRVLHGAKLGRKIGFPTLNLRMAHKRPAVHGIYAVRVLGIGAPRPGVASAGLRPTVDDSGRWLLEVHLFDFAQEVYGQLVQVEFLQKLRDEEKFDSLAELTAAIAHDSEQARALFATQLSA
;
A
#
# COMPACT_ATOMS: atom_id res chain seq x y z
N MET A 1 24.95 5.09 0.26
CA MET A 1 23.54 5.52 0.26
C MET A 1 23.38 6.50 -0.89
N SER A 2 22.69 6.12 -1.97
CA SER A 2 22.32 7.09 -3.02
C SER A 2 21.46 8.20 -2.40
N PRO A 3 21.60 9.47 -2.86
CA PRO A 3 20.77 10.56 -2.40
C PRO A 3 19.31 10.16 -2.58
N ALA A 4 18.48 10.47 -1.57
CA ALA A 4 17.06 10.16 -1.62
C ALA A 4 16.46 10.86 -2.85
N THR A 5 16.15 10.09 -3.88
CA THR A 5 15.50 10.61 -5.10
C THR A 5 14.19 11.26 -4.68
N THR A 6 14.06 12.55 -4.92
CA THR A 6 12.82 13.27 -4.64
C THR A 6 11.77 12.80 -5.64
N ILE A 7 10.70 12.20 -5.16
CA ILE A 7 9.59 11.76 -6.02
C ILE A 7 8.61 12.92 -6.24
N GLU A 8 8.23 13.15 -7.47
CA GLU A 8 7.24 14.13 -7.86
C GLU A 8 5.87 13.47 -8.01
N VAL A 9 4.88 13.92 -7.23
CA VAL A 9 3.55 13.31 -7.20
C VAL A 9 2.51 14.27 -7.77
N PHE A 10 1.88 13.87 -8.86
CA PHE A 10 0.78 14.60 -9.49
C PHE A 10 -0.56 13.93 -9.11
N ARG A 11 -1.51 14.73 -8.65
CA ARG A 11 -2.91 14.30 -8.49
C ARG A 11 -3.65 14.56 -9.80
N GLY A 12 -3.64 13.58 -10.70
CA GLY A 12 -4.06 13.70 -12.09
C GLY A 12 -2.86 13.90 -13.03
N LEU A 13 -3.10 14.53 -14.16
CA LEU A 13 -2.08 14.83 -15.14
C LEU A 13 -1.29 16.11 -14.75
N PRO A 14 0.00 16.17 -15.05
CA PRO A 14 0.79 17.38 -14.82
C PRO A 14 0.31 18.51 -15.72
N PRO A 15 0.46 19.77 -15.29
CA PRO A 15 0.22 20.91 -16.18
C PRO A 15 1.17 20.86 -17.38
N PRO A 16 0.79 21.40 -18.56
CA PRO A 16 1.56 21.26 -19.81
C PRO A 16 3.05 21.61 -19.68
N ALA A 17 3.38 22.65 -18.94
CA ALA A 17 4.76 23.10 -18.71
C ALA A 17 5.63 22.11 -17.89
N ARG A 18 5.03 21.11 -17.24
CA ARG A 18 5.71 20.09 -16.43
C ARG A 18 5.63 18.70 -17.05
N ARG A 19 5.12 18.58 -18.26
CA ARG A 19 5.06 17.31 -18.99
C ARG A 19 6.40 17.02 -19.65
N GLU A 20 7.06 15.97 -19.22
CA GLU A 20 8.33 15.50 -19.76
C GLU A 20 8.19 14.08 -20.27
N PRO A 21 8.95 13.69 -21.31
CA PRO A 21 8.93 12.32 -21.81
C PRO A 21 9.28 11.31 -20.72
N CYS A 22 8.48 10.26 -20.59
CA CYS A 22 8.67 9.28 -19.54
C CYS A 22 8.60 7.82 -20.02
N ALA A 23 9.28 6.95 -19.28
CA ALA A 23 9.04 5.51 -19.27
C ALA A 23 8.02 5.22 -18.17
N LEU A 24 6.89 4.62 -18.54
CA LEU A 24 5.71 4.54 -17.69
C LEU A 24 5.36 3.09 -17.33
N ALA A 25 5.06 2.85 -16.06
CA ALA A 25 4.33 1.67 -15.61
C ALA A 25 2.90 2.05 -15.20
N ILE A 26 1.92 1.22 -15.54
CA ILE A 26 0.53 1.42 -15.13
C ILE A 26 0.08 0.25 -14.27
N GLY A 27 -0.46 0.57 -13.07
CA GLY A 27 -0.97 -0.45 -12.17
C GLY A 27 -1.67 0.11 -10.93
N ASN A 28 -2.36 -0.73 -10.20
CA ASN A 28 -2.93 -0.33 -8.91
C ASN A 28 -1.86 -0.21 -7.83
N PHE A 29 -0.75 -0.91 -7.96
CA PHE A 29 0.40 -0.91 -7.05
C PHE A 29 0.01 -1.08 -5.57
N ASP A 30 -1.04 -1.88 -5.30
CA ASP A 30 -1.49 -2.13 -3.95
C ASP A 30 -0.54 -3.10 -3.26
N GLY A 31 0.26 -2.57 -2.31
CA GLY A 31 1.30 -3.28 -1.57
C GLY A 31 2.69 -3.28 -2.22
N VAL A 32 2.87 -2.79 -3.45
CA VAL A 32 4.15 -2.76 -4.20
C VAL A 32 4.99 -4.03 -3.98
N HIS A 33 4.35 -5.20 -4.18
CA HIS A 33 4.94 -6.52 -3.98
C HIS A 33 6.07 -6.82 -4.99
N LEU A 34 6.80 -7.92 -4.83
CA LEU A 34 7.95 -8.26 -5.67
C LEU A 34 7.64 -8.29 -7.17
N GLY A 35 6.42 -8.70 -7.57
CA GLY A 35 5.99 -8.60 -8.97
C GLY A 35 5.89 -7.15 -9.48
N HIS A 36 5.43 -6.22 -8.64
CA HIS A 36 5.48 -4.79 -8.97
C HIS A 36 6.91 -4.28 -9.02
N ARG A 37 7.79 -4.71 -8.10
CA ARG A 37 9.21 -4.28 -8.09
C ARG A 37 9.92 -4.70 -9.36
N ALA A 38 9.73 -5.93 -9.83
CA ALA A 38 10.27 -6.39 -11.12
C ALA A 38 9.83 -5.50 -12.29
N LEU A 39 8.55 -5.08 -12.30
CA LEU A 39 8.02 -4.15 -13.30
C LEU A 39 8.68 -2.77 -13.18
N LEU A 40 8.85 -2.23 -11.96
CA LEU A 40 9.49 -0.94 -11.73
C LEU A 40 10.99 -0.95 -12.11
N GLU A 41 11.70 -2.03 -11.86
CA GLU A 41 13.10 -2.23 -12.28
C GLU A 41 13.24 -2.14 -13.81
N ARG A 42 12.28 -2.72 -14.56
CA ARG A 42 12.25 -2.58 -16.02
C ARG A 42 12.01 -1.14 -16.47
N VAL A 43 11.14 -0.40 -15.76
CA VAL A 43 10.93 1.04 -16.02
C VAL A 43 12.23 1.82 -15.85
N VAL A 44 12.95 1.61 -14.74
CA VAL A 44 14.21 2.30 -14.45
C VAL A 44 15.26 1.98 -15.51
N ALA A 45 15.39 0.72 -15.92
CA ALA A 45 16.31 0.30 -16.97
C ALA A 45 15.96 0.94 -18.33
N ALA A 46 14.68 0.91 -18.72
CA ALA A 46 14.21 1.50 -19.97
C ALA A 46 14.38 3.02 -19.98
N ALA A 47 14.09 3.68 -18.86
CA ALA A 47 14.25 5.12 -18.68
C ALA A 47 15.71 5.57 -18.87
N ARG A 48 16.64 4.87 -18.23
CA ARG A 48 18.10 5.14 -18.39
C ARG A 48 18.56 4.98 -19.82
N GLN A 49 18.15 3.90 -20.49
CA GLN A 49 18.57 3.59 -21.86
C GLN A 49 18.06 4.62 -22.87
N ARG A 50 16.89 5.22 -22.60
CA ARG A 50 16.19 6.12 -23.53
C ARG A 50 16.21 7.59 -23.12
N HIS A 51 16.91 7.92 -22.03
CA HIS A 51 16.94 9.28 -21.45
C HIS A 51 15.52 9.80 -21.12
N LEU A 52 14.68 8.94 -20.54
CA LEU A 52 13.32 9.22 -20.10
C LEU A 52 13.23 9.33 -18.58
N VAL A 53 12.17 9.98 -18.07
CA VAL A 53 11.89 10.01 -16.63
C VAL A 53 11.18 8.71 -16.22
N PRO A 54 11.67 7.96 -15.20
CA PRO A 54 10.98 6.78 -14.72
C PRO A 54 9.70 7.18 -13.95
N ALA A 55 8.56 6.71 -14.43
CA ALA A 55 7.25 7.12 -13.92
C ALA A 55 6.31 5.94 -13.67
N ALA A 56 5.37 6.12 -12.73
CA ALA A 56 4.28 5.19 -12.49
C ALA A 56 2.93 5.92 -12.52
N MET A 57 1.91 5.27 -13.08
CA MET A 57 0.53 5.70 -13.00
C MET A 57 -0.25 4.75 -12.10
N THR A 58 -0.94 5.31 -11.12
CA THR A 58 -1.83 4.57 -10.23
C THR A 58 -3.18 5.27 -10.10
N PHE A 59 -4.14 4.57 -9.50
CA PHE A 59 -5.52 5.03 -9.42
C PHE A 59 -5.97 5.15 -7.96
N GLU A 60 -6.68 6.24 -7.65
CA GLU A 60 -7.28 6.46 -6.34
C GLU A 60 -8.66 7.16 -6.53
N PRO A 61 -9.75 6.58 -6.00
CA PRO A 61 -9.84 5.28 -5.33
C PRO A 61 -9.49 4.10 -6.24
N HIS A 62 -9.36 2.91 -5.66
CA HIS A 62 -9.15 1.68 -6.43
C HIS A 62 -10.34 1.44 -7.38
N PRO A 63 -10.12 1.04 -8.66
CA PRO A 63 -11.21 0.89 -9.63
C PRO A 63 -12.39 0.06 -9.15
N ARG A 64 -12.16 -1.03 -8.41
CA ARG A 64 -13.24 -1.84 -7.84
C ARG A 64 -14.06 -1.14 -6.76
N GLU A 65 -13.49 -0.14 -6.05
CA GLU A 65 -14.24 0.65 -5.07
C GLU A 65 -15.29 1.53 -5.71
N LEU A 66 -15.09 1.93 -6.99
CA LEU A 66 -16.08 2.69 -7.74
C LEU A 66 -17.22 1.80 -8.27
N PHE A 67 -16.86 0.63 -8.84
CA PHE A 67 -17.83 -0.21 -9.55
C PHE A 67 -18.55 -1.21 -8.64
N ALA A 68 -17.88 -1.73 -7.63
CA ALA A 68 -18.39 -2.74 -6.72
C ALA A 68 -17.86 -2.51 -5.28
N PRO A 69 -18.30 -1.42 -4.61
CA PRO A 69 -17.73 -1.00 -3.32
C PRO A 69 -17.82 -2.08 -2.24
N ASN A 70 -18.87 -2.90 -2.26
CA ASN A 70 -19.06 -3.99 -1.28
C ASN A 70 -18.21 -5.24 -1.60
N GLN A 71 -17.69 -5.35 -2.83
CA GLN A 71 -16.83 -6.43 -3.29
C GLN A 71 -15.40 -5.95 -3.55
N ALA A 72 -15.11 -4.70 -3.20
CA ALA A 72 -13.76 -4.16 -3.34
C ALA A 72 -12.80 -4.96 -2.46
N PRO A 73 -11.60 -5.29 -2.98
CA PRO A 73 -10.62 -6.02 -2.20
C PRO A 73 -10.14 -5.19 -1.01
N ALA A 74 -9.77 -5.87 0.07
CA ALA A 74 -9.09 -5.23 1.18
C ALA A 74 -7.82 -4.52 0.68
N ARG A 75 -7.55 -3.32 1.20
CA ARG A 75 -6.36 -2.54 0.83
C ARG A 75 -5.14 -3.05 1.59
N ILE A 76 -4.08 -3.36 0.84
CA ILE A 76 -2.78 -3.73 1.40
C ILE A 76 -2.05 -2.46 1.86
N ALA A 77 -2.06 -1.42 1.03
CA ALA A 77 -1.34 -0.18 1.30
C ALA A 77 -2.25 1.04 1.20
N ASN A 78 -2.05 2.02 2.06
CA ASN A 78 -2.59 3.35 1.88
C ASN A 78 -1.82 4.11 0.77
N LEU A 79 -2.33 5.27 0.36
CA LEU A 79 -1.70 6.03 -0.73
C LEU A 79 -0.26 6.46 -0.41
N ARG A 80 0.04 6.78 0.85
CA ARG A 80 1.40 7.14 1.30
C ARG A 80 2.35 5.97 1.14
N ASP A 81 1.97 4.79 1.66
CA ASP A 81 2.80 3.58 1.59
C ASP A 81 3.00 3.12 0.14
N LYS A 82 1.97 3.28 -0.70
CA LYS A 82 2.06 3.05 -2.14
C LYS A 82 3.09 3.98 -2.81
N ILE A 83 3.01 5.30 -2.56
CA ILE A 83 3.96 6.28 -3.13
C ILE A 83 5.38 5.99 -2.63
N GLU A 84 5.54 5.67 -1.34
CA GLU A 84 6.84 5.33 -0.78
C GLU A 84 7.42 4.06 -1.43
N GLY A 85 6.62 3.01 -1.61
CA GLY A 85 7.05 1.81 -2.33
C GLY A 85 7.43 2.06 -3.79
N LEU A 86 6.72 2.97 -4.49
CA LEU A 86 7.07 3.39 -5.83
C LEU A 86 8.39 4.20 -5.85
N ARG A 87 8.61 5.07 -4.86
CA ARG A 87 9.87 5.80 -4.67
C ARG A 87 11.04 4.84 -4.41
N GLU A 88 10.87 3.88 -3.52
CA GLU A 88 11.85 2.81 -3.25
C GLU A 88 12.14 1.98 -4.50
N GLY A 89 11.15 1.79 -5.38
CA GLY A 89 11.28 1.15 -6.69
C GLY A 89 11.95 2.01 -7.77
N GLY A 90 12.44 3.22 -7.42
CA GLY A 90 13.19 4.10 -8.32
C GLY A 90 12.33 4.98 -9.24
N MET A 91 11.05 5.15 -8.93
CA MET A 91 10.21 6.10 -9.66
C MET A 91 10.53 7.53 -9.24
N GLU A 92 10.67 8.41 -10.21
CA GLU A 92 10.87 9.85 -10.02
C GLU A 92 9.54 10.62 -10.13
N ARG A 93 8.56 10.06 -10.87
CA ARG A 93 7.22 10.63 -11.02
C ARG A 93 6.11 9.61 -10.74
N VAL A 94 5.05 10.08 -10.09
CA VAL A 94 3.83 9.30 -9.87
C VAL A 94 2.61 10.11 -10.28
N PHE A 95 1.83 9.57 -11.22
CA PHE A 95 0.54 10.09 -11.62
C PHE A 95 -0.55 9.35 -10.84
N VAL A 96 -1.12 10.00 -9.82
CA VAL A 96 -2.26 9.47 -9.05
C VAL A 96 -3.54 9.92 -9.73
N MET A 97 -4.05 9.09 -10.62
CA MET A 97 -5.27 9.41 -11.37
C MET A 97 -6.50 9.25 -10.47
N HIS A 98 -7.34 10.28 -10.44
CA HIS A 98 -8.63 10.18 -9.77
C HIS A 98 -9.55 9.26 -10.57
N PHE A 99 -9.76 8.02 -10.03
CA PHE A 99 -10.60 7.04 -10.71
C PHE A 99 -12.08 7.34 -10.46
N ASN A 100 -12.73 7.90 -11.44
CA ASN A 100 -14.13 8.30 -11.43
C ASN A 100 -14.84 7.83 -12.70
N ARG A 101 -16.15 8.13 -12.81
CA ARG A 101 -16.94 7.73 -13.98
C ARG A 101 -16.41 8.36 -15.28
N ALA A 102 -15.91 9.59 -15.25
CA ALA A 102 -15.37 10.25 -16.44
C ALA A 102 -14.13 9.50 -16.97
N LEU A 103 -13.14 9.21 -16.11
CA LEU A 103 -11.97 8.42 -16.52
C LEU A 103 -12.36 7.00 -16.97
N ALA A 104 -13.30 6.37 -16.27
CA ALA A 104 -13.75 5.00 -16.58
C ALA A 104 -14.56 4.89 -17.88
N SER A 105 -15.13 5.99 -18.38
CA SER A 105 -15.91 6.04 -19.63
C SER A 105 -15.06 6.38 -20.87
N LEU A 106 -13.79 6.71 -20.71
CA LEU A 106 -12.91 6.97 -21.86
C LEU A 106 -12.83 5.72 -22.75
N SER A 107 -12.90 5.94 -24.06
CA SER A 107 -12.55 4.89 -25.02
C SER A 107 -11.09 4.46 -24.85
N PRO A 108 -10.71 3.25 -25.25
CA PRO A 108 -9.31 2.84 -25.21
C PRO A 108 -8.41 3.81 -26.00
N ASP A 109 -8.85 4.30 -27.15
CA ASP A 109 -8.10 5.26 -27.95
C ASP A 109 -7.93 6.61 -27.24
N ALA A 110 -9.00 7.18 -26.69
CA ALA A 110 -8.92 8.41 -25.90
C ALA A 110 -7.99 8.27 -24.69
N PHE A 111 -8.00 7.09 -24.02
CA PHE A 111 -7.06 6.84 -22.93
C PHE A 111 -5.60 6.84 -23.42
N ILE A 112 -5.31 6.26 -24.60
CA ILE A 112 -3.97 6.29 -25.19
C ILE A 112 -3.59 7.72 -25.57
N ASP A 113 -4.43 8.40 -26.34
CA ASP A 113 -4.07 9.69 -26.95
C ASP A 113 -4.04 10.82 -25.90
N ASP A 114 -5.11 10.98 -25.11
CA ASP A 114 -5.26 12.13 -24.20
C ASP A 114 -4.50 11.93 -22.88
N ILE A 115 -4.49 10.69 -22.34
CA ILE A 115 -3.90 10.42 -21.03
C ILE A 115 -2.43 10.01 -21.17
N LEU A 116 -2.14 9.00 -21.99
CA LEU A 116 -0.78 8.45 -22.03
C LEU A 116 0.15 9.31 -22.90
N LEU A 117 -0.25 9.66 -24.14
CA LEU A 117 0.61 10.36 -25.07
C LEU A 117 0.68 11.85 -24.79
N ASP A 118 -0.45 12.53 -24.71
CA ASP A 118 -0.45 13.97 -24.43
C ASP A 118 -0.21 14.25 -22.93
N GLY A 119 -1.01 13.66 -22.06
CA GLY A 119 -1.02 13.95 -20.62
C GLY A 119 0.27 13.57 -19.91
N CYS A 120 0.73 12.34 -20.08
CA CYS A 120 1.93 11.82 -19.43
C CYS A 120 3.20 11.96 -20.28
N ARG A 121 3.10 12.29 -21.56
CA ARG A 121 4.24 12.30 -22.52
C ARG A 121 4.95 10.95 -22.56
N MET A 122 4.19 9.84 -22.43
CA MET A 122 4.71 8.48 -22.46
C MET A 122 5.43 8.19 -23.79
N ARG A 123 6.63 7.59 -23.70
CA ARG A 123 7.44 7.13 -24.86
C ARG A 123 7.78 5.64 -24.75
N TRP A 124 7.72 5.09 -23.58
CA TRP A 124 7.87 3.67 -23.31
C TRP A 124 6.89 3.25 -22.21
N LEU A 125 6.21 2.15 -22.41
CA LEU A 125 5.18 1.64 -21.52
C LEU A 125 5.46 0.20 -21.14
N ILE A 126 5.28 -0.13 -19.86
CA ILE A 126 5.20 -1.53 -19.41
C ILE A 126 3.92 -1.77 -18.65
N VAL A 127 3.30 -2.92 -18.91
CA VAL A 127 2.09 -3.37 -18.23
C VAL A 127 2.18 -4.84 -17.88
N GLY A 128 1.41 -5.29 -16.89
CA GLY A 128 1.28 -6.71 -16.57
C GLY A 128 0.46 -7.49 -17.62
N ASP A 129 0.51 -8.80 -17.54
CA ASP A 129 -0.16 -9.74 -18.45
C ASP A 129 -1.70 -9.64 -18.44
N ASP A 130 -2.28 -9.19 -17.32
CA ASP A 130 -3.73 -9.05 -17.12
C ASP A 130 -4.25 -7.61 -17.35
N PHE A 131 -3.40 -6.73 -17.85
CA PHE A 131 -3.74 -5.31 -18.00
C PHE A 131 -4.88 -5.12 -19.01
N ARG A 132 -5.90 -4.36 -18.59
CA ARG A 132 -7.03 -3.93 -19.39
C ARG A 132 -7.40 -2.49 -19.04
N PHE A 133 -7.79 -1.70 -20.05
CA PHE A 133 -8.09 -0.28 -19.88
C PHE A 133 -9.26 0.17 -20.77
N GLY A 134 -9.66 1.43 -20.56
CA GLY A 134 -10.78 2.03 -21.27
C GLY A 134 -12.13 1.47 -20.84
N VAL A 135 -13.19 2.04 -21.41
CA VAL A 135 -14.57 1.66 -21.11
C VAL A 135 -14.80 0.16 -21.32
N ARG A 136 -15.48 -0.47 -20.35
CA ARG A 136 -15.74 -1.93 -20.33
C ARG A 136 -14.49 -2.80 -20.44
N ARG A 137 -13.29 -2.25 -20.13
CA ARG A 137 -12.00 -2.95 -20.24
C ARG A 137 -11.71 -3.42 -21.68
N ALA A 138 -12.16 -2.65 -22.68
CA ALA A 138 -12.08 -3.04 -24.09
C ALA A 138 -10.63 -2.91 -24.65
N GLY A 139 -9.77 -2.09 -24.05
CA GLY A 139 -8.36 -1.97 -24.42
C GLY A 139 -7.50 -3.07 -23.77
N ASP A 140 -6.53 -3.56 -24.51
CA ASP A 140 -5.56 -4.57 -24.07
C ASP A 140 -4.16 -4.29 -24.66
N ILE A 141 -3.22 -5.21 -24.40
CA ILE A 141 -1.84 -5.10 -24.91
C ILE A 141 -1.77 -5.11 -26.45
N ASN A 142 -2.68 -5.80 -27.13
CA ASN A 142 -2.67 -5.87 -28.59
C ASN A 142 -3.04 -4.52 -29.21
N LEU A 143 -4.02 -3.83 -28.63
CA LEU A 143 -4.34 -2.47 -29.03
C LEU A 143 -3.16 -1.52 -28.79
N LEU A 144 -2.51 -1.60 -27.63
CA LEU A 144 -1.30 -0.80 -27.36
C LEU A 144 -0.20 -1.06 -28.40
N ARG A 145 0.05 -2.33 -28.75
CA ARG A 145 1.04 -2.69 -29.77
C ARG A 145 0.68 -2.17 -31.17
N SER A 146 -0.59 -2.30 -31.56
CA SER A 146 -1.05 -1.82 -32.87
C SER A 146 -0.94 -0.31 -33.04
N ARG A 147 -1.07 0.45 -31.95
CA ARG A 147 -0.97 1.92 -31.92
C ARG A 147 0.46 2.43 -31.69
N ALA A 148 1.42 1.57 -31.34
CA ALA A 148 2.75 1.95 -30.90
C ALA A 148 3.53 2.74 -31.97
N THR A 149 3.58 2.25 -33.22
CA THR A 149 4.32 2.90 -34.33
C THR A 149 3.74 4.28 -34.63
N ALA A 150 2.43 4.41 -34.80
CA ALA A 150 1.78 5.68 -35.09
C ALA A 150 1.87 6.66 -33.89
N GLY A 151 1.82 6.15 -32.67
CA GLY A 151 1.92 6.95 -31.44
C GLY A 151 3.35 7.32 -31.04
N GLY A 152 4.37 6.79 -31.71
CA GLY A 152 5.79 7.06 -31.41
C GLY A 152 6.21 6.58 -30.04
N TYR A 153 5.76 5.40 -29.61
CA TYR A 153 6.14 4.79 -28.33
C TYR A 153 6.44 3.29 -28.46
N GLU A 154 7.11 2.74 -27.47
CA GLU A 154 7.34 1.31 -27.34
C GLU A 154 6.45 0.76 -26.23
N VAL A 155 6.07 -0.52 -26.32
CA VAL A 155 5.31 -1.21 -25.29
C VAL A 155 5.89 -2.59 -24.97
N GLU A 156 6.05 -2.86 -23.69
CA GLU A 156 6.50 -4.13 -23.14
C GLU A 156 5.40 -4.73 -22.25
N GLN A 157 5.32 -6.04 -22.23
CA GLN A 157 4.46 -6.79 -21.32
C GLN A 157 5.34 -7.60 -20.39
N LEU A 158 5.11 -7.46 -19.09
CA LEU A 158 5.77 -8.30 -18.10
C LEU A 158 4.89 -9.53 -17.82
N ASP A 159 5.50 -10.69 -17.96
CA ASP A 159 4.87 -11.95 -17.56
C ASP A 159 4.76 -12.04 -16.03
N ALA A 160 3.88 -12.93 -15.58
CA ALA A 160 3.67 -13.13 -14.15
C ALA A 160 4.97 -13.54 -13.44
N VAL A 161 5.35 -12.80 -12.40
CA VAL A 161 6.47 -13.15 -11.53
C VAL A 161 6.02 -14.23 -10.55
N VAL A 162 6.82 -15.28 -10.40
CA VAL A 162 6.55 -16.40 -9.48
C VAL A 162 7.64 -16.51 -8.41
N SER A 163 7.27 -17.01 -7.25
CA SER A 163 8.19 -17.41 -6.18
C SER A 163 7.86 -18.85 -5.80
N GLY A 164 8.75 -19.79 -6.17
CA GLY A 164 8.40 -21.21 -6.22
C GLY A 164 7.20 -21.44 -7.15
N ASP A 165 6.18 -22.14 -6.67
CA ASP A 165 4.95 -22.41 -7.45
C ASP A 165 3.87 -21.32 -7.26
N THR A 166 4.14 -20.25 -6.52
CA THR A 166 3.14 -19.23 -6.22
C THR A 166 3.34 -17.99 -7.08
N ARG A 167 2.29 -17.61 -7.84
CA ARG A 167 2.26 -16.31 -8.55
C ARG A 167 2.26 -15.16 -7.52
N ILE A 168 3.23 -14.25 -7.64
CA ILE A 168 3.29 -13.05 -6.81
C ILE A 168 2.24 -12.06 -7.29
N SER A 169 1.23 -11.79 -6.46
CA SER A 169 0.13 -10.88 -6.79
C SER A 169 -0.44 -10.21 -5.53
N SER A 170 -1.13 -9.07 -5.69
CA SER A 170 -1.87 -8.46 -4.58
C SER A 170 -2.93 -9.40 -3.99
N SER A 171 -3.49 -10.31 -4.78
CA SER A 171 -4.46 -11.31 -4.27
C SER A 171 -3.78 -12.32 -3.35
N ALA A 172 -2.60 -12.82 -3.69
CA ALA A 172 -1.82 -13.72 -2.84
C ALA A 172 -1.39 -13.03 -1.54
N VAL A 173 -0.94 -11.77 -1.62
CA VAL A 173 -0.60 -10.98 -0.41
C VAL A 173 -1.81 -10.81 0.51
N ARG A 174 -3.00 -10.49 -0.05
CA ARG A 174 -4.23 -10.35 0.76
C ARG A 174 -4.60 -11.66 1.44
N ALA A 175 -4.55 -12.77 0.72
CA ALA A 175 -4.87 -14.08 1.27
C ALA A 175 -3.92 -14.44 2.45
N ALA A 176 -2.63 -14.18 2.32
CA ALA A 176 -1.66 -14.39 3.38
C ALA A 176 -1.96 -13.49 4.61
N LEU A 177 -2.24 -12.20 4.40
CA LEU A 177 -2.57 -11.26 5.48
C LEU A 177 -3.89 -11.62 6.19
N GLU A 178 -4.92 -11.98 5.43
CA GLU A 178 -6.22 -12.39 5.96
C GLU A 178 -6.11 -13.68 6.77
N GLY A 179 -5.28 -14.62 6.32
CA GLY A 179 -4.95 -15.85 7.04
C GLY A 179 -3.99 -15.68 8.23
N GLY A 180 -3.44 -14.47 8.45
CA GLY A 180 -2.46 -14.22 9.50
C GLY A 180 -1.05 -14.71 9.18
N ASP A 181 -0.77 -15.18 7.95
CA ASP A 181 0.57 -15.58 7.49
C ASP A 181 1.40 -14.34 7.12
N LEU A 182 1.86 -13.62 8.15
CA LEU A 182 2.70 -12.44 7.94
C LEU A 182 4.07 -12.77 7.33
N ALA A 183 4.60 -13.95 7.60
CA ALA A 183 5.85 -14.41 6.99
C ALA A 183 5.67 -14.66 5.49
N GLY A 184 4.56 -15.31 5.09
CA GLY A 184 4.18 -15.48 3.68
C GLY A 184 3.95 -14.14 2.99
N ALA A 185 3.21 -13.24 3.63
CA ALA A 185 3.01 -11.90 3.11
C ALA A 185 4.34 -11.16 2.91
N ALA A 186 5.27 -11.24 3.87
CA ALA A 186 6.58 -10.61 3.79
C ALA A 186 7.42 -11.20 2.63
N ARG A 187 7.38 -12.51 2.40
CA ARG A 187 8.04 -13.14 1.23
C ARG A 187 7.51 -12.60 -0.10
N LEU A 188 6.19 -12.38 -0.21
CA LEU A 188 5.57 -11.85 -1.43
C LEU A 188 5.82 -10.36 -1.62
N LEU A 189 5.86 -9.59 -0.52
CA LEU A 189 6.12 -8.15 -0.51
C LEU A 189 7.61 -7.82 -0.69
N GLY A 190 8.52 -8.69 -0.23
CA GLY A 190 9.94 -8.44 -0.12
C GLY A 190 10.35 -7.60 1.10
N HIS A 191 9.43 -7.38 2.02
CA HIS A 191 9.62 -6.69 3.30
C HIS A 191 8.49 -7.04 4.27
N PRO A 192 8.66 -6.86 5.61
CA PRO A 192 7.56 -7.02 6.55
C PRO A 192 6.35 -6.17 6.18
N TYR A 193 5.14 -6.69 6.38
CA TYR A 193 3.92 -5.90 6.15
C TYR A 193 3.89 -4.69 7.08
N ARG A 194 3.56 -3.51 6.55
CA ARG A 194 3.62 -2.26 7.30
C ARG A 194 2.49 -1.30 6.92
N ILE A 195 2.06 -0.49 7.89
CA ILE A 195 1.08 0.59 7.71
C ILE A 195 1.67 1.86 8.29
N SER A 196 1.72 2.92 7.47
CA SER A 196 2.12 4.25 7.94
C SER A 196 0.93 5.14 8.24
N GLY A 197 1.06 5.97 9.27
CA GLY A 197 0.04 6.95 9.62
C GLY A 197 0.55 8.02 10.56
N ARG A 198 -0.21 9.12 10.67
CA ARG A 198 0.03 10.11 11.71
C ARG A 198 -0.65 9.67 13.00
N VAL A 199 0.07 9.84 14.11
CA VAL A 199 -0.48 9.56 15.44
C VAL A 199 -1.57 10.58 15.77
N LEU A 200 -2.77 10.08 16.06
CA LEU A 200 -3.94 10.88 16.40
C LEU A 200 -4.22 10.86 17.91
N HIS A 201 -4.96 11.84 18.38
CA HIS A 201 -5.56 11.80 19.71
C HIS A 201 -6.68 10.76 19.72
N GLY A 202 -6.60 9.77 20.61
CA GLY A 202 -7.62 8.77 20.87
C GLY A 202 -8.51 9.12 22.07
N ALA A 203 -9.44 8.22 22.42
CA ALA A 203 -10.31 8.35 23.61
C ALA A 203 -9.57 8.25 24.95
N LYS A 204 -8.25 7.95 24.94
CA LYS A 204 -7.38 7.77 26.12
C LYS A 204 -7.85 6.69 27.10
N LEU A 205 -8.70 5.75 26.64
CA LEU A 205 -9.21 4.65 27.49
C LEU A 205 -8.05 3.77 27.96
N GLY A 206 -7.17 3.37 27.05
CA GLY A 206 -5.99 2.56 27.39
C GLY A 206 -5.11 3.17 28.49
N ARG A 207 -4.97 4.52 28.51
CA ARG A 207 -4.22 5.21 29.59
C ARG A 207 -4.85 4.98 30.98
N LYS A 208 -6.18 4.88 31.08
CA LYS A 208 -6.90 4.65 32.33
C LYS A 208 -6.69 3.24 32.88
N ILE A 209 -6.42 2.27 32.01
CA ILE A 209 -6.20 0.87 32.37
C ILE A 209 -4.72 0.46 32.34
N GLY A 210 -3.79 1.43 32.24
CA GLY A 210 -2.35 1.17 32.27
C GLY A 210 -1.69 0.85 30.93
N PHE A 211 -2.44 0.85 29.81
CA PHE A 211 -1.94 0.55 28.47
C PHE A 211 -2.15 1.74 27.52
N PRO A 212 -1.37 2.82 27.63
CA PRO A 212 -1.48 3.95 26.71
C PRO A 212 -1.23 3.51 25.27
N THR A 213 -2.08 3.95 24.33
CA THR A 213 -2.01 3.58 22.92
C THR A 213 -1.76 4.77 22.01
N LEU A 214 -0.97 4.56 20.97
CA LEU A 214 -0.95 5.37 19.77
C LEU A 214 -2.16 5.00 18.91
N ASN A 215 -2.83 6.00 18.34
CA ASN A 215 -3.98 5.77 17.47
C ASN A 215 -3.62 6.21 16.05
N LEU A 216 -3.75 5.31 15.08
CA LEU A 216 -3.58 5.60 13.66
C LEU A 216 -4.90 5.35 12.94
N ARG A 217 -5.34 6.35 12.17
CA ARG A 217 -6.51 6.18 11.32
C ARG A 217 -6.15 5.30 10.12
N MET A 218 -6.87 4.22 9.95
CA MET A 218 -6.81 3.43 8.73
C MET A 218 -7.70 4.10 7.68
N ALA A 219 -7.09 4.56 6.58
CA ALA A 219 -7.79 5.37 5.57
C ALA A 219 -8.81 4.58 4.74
N HIS A 220 -8.82 3.26 4.84
CA HIS A 220 -9.61 2.37 4.00
C HIS A 220 -10.79 1.78 4.74
N LYS A 221 -11.89 1.55 4.01
CA LYS A 221 -13.09 0.90 4.52
C LYS A 221 -12.85 -0.57 4.93
N ARG A 222 -11.85 -1.23 4.36
CA ARG A 222 -11.50 -2.63 4.64
C ARG A 222 -9.98 -2.80 4.53
N PRO A 223 -9.24 -2.81 5.66
CA PRO A 223 -7.83 -3.15 5.68
C PRO A 223 -7.63 -4.66 5.45
N ALA A 224 -6.40 -5.03 5.06
CA ALA A 224 -6.05 -6.43 4.83
C ALA A 224 -5.74 -7.21 6.11
N VAL A 225 -5.65 -6.54 7.26
CA VAL A 225 -5.37 -7.16 8.57
C VAL A 225 -6.44 -6.79 9.57
N HIS A 226 -6.77 -7.75 10.46
CA HIS A 226 -7.66 -7.56 11.61
C HIS A 226 -7.22 -8.51 12.74
N GLY A 227 -7.40 -8.08 13.99
CA GLY A 227 -6.97 -8.81 15.17
C GLY A 227 -5.86 -8.14 15.95
N ILE A 228 -5.18 -8.91 16.80
CA ILE A 228 -4.11 -8.46 17.69
C ILE A 228 -2.77 -8.98 17.20
N TYR A 229 -1.76 -8.08 17.18
CA TYR A 229 -0.47 -8.35 16.58
C TYR A 229 0.68 -7.90 17.44
N ALA A 230 1.77 -8.65 17.45
CA ALA A 230 3.08 -8.15 17.84
C ALA A 230 3.61 -7.26 16.71
N VAL A 231 4.02 -6.04 17.05
CA VAL A 231 4.41 -5.02 16.06
C VAL A 231 5.69 -4.30 16.47
N ARG A 232 6.36 -3.72 15.48
CA ARG A 232 7.47 -2.78 15.67
C ARG A 232 7.10 -1.42 15.09
N VAL A 233 7.27 -0.35 15.86
CA VAL A 233 6.98 1.01 15.41
C VAL A 233 8.27 1.75 15.09
N LEU A 234 8.32 2.34 13.90
CA LEU A 234 9.39 3.14 13.36
C LEU A 234 8.97 4.61 13.25
N GLY A 235 9.95 5.55 13.22
CA GLY A 235 9.68 6.98 13.01
C GLY A 235 9.58 7.81 14.29
N ILE A 236 9.84 7.21 15.45
CA ILE A 236 9.85 7.89 16.78
C ILE A 236 11.19 7.67 17.51
N GLY A 237 12.29 7.76 16.79
CA GLY A 237 13.64 7.41 17.26
C GLY A 237 14.00 5.98 16.95
N ALA A 238 14.59 5.26 17.90
CA ALA A 238 14.88 3.84 17.73
C ALA A 238 13.57 3.03 17.54
N PRO A 239 13.61 1.92 16.76
CA PRO A 239 12.46 1.04 16.61
C PRO A 239 11.91 0.58 17.96
N ARG A 240 10.60 0.66 18.16
CA ARG A 240 9.93 0.35 19.43
C ARG A 240 9.03 -0.88 19.29
N PRO A 241 9.21 -1.92 20.13
CA PRO A 241 8.29 -3.06 20.18
C PRO A 241 6.97 -2.68 20.84
N GLY A 242 5.92 -3.37 20.46
CA GLY A 242 4.59 -3.17 21.02
C GLY A 242 3.58 -4.21 20.58
N VAL A 243 2.35 -4.02 21.02
CA VAL A 243 1.16 -4.78 20.62
C VAL A 243 0.19 -3.84 19.92
N ALA A 244 -0.40 -4.29 18.83
CA ALA A 244 -1.39 -3.54 18.08
C ALA A 244 -2.72 -4.28 17.97
N SER A 245 -3.82 -3.55 18.10
CA SER A 245 -5.16 -3.96 17.69
C SER A 245 -5.51 -3.26 16.38
N ALA A 246 -5.84 -4.04 15.35
CA ALA A 246 -6.35 -3.57 14.07
C ALA A 246 -7.82 -4.00 13.95
N GLY A 247 -8.75 -3.06 14.17
CA GLY A 247 -10.16 -3.40 14.25
C GLY A 247 -11.12 -2.27 13.95
N LEU A 248 -12.41 -2.63 13.93
CA LEU A 248 -13.49 -1.65 13.88
C LEU A 248 -13.66 -1.07 15.28
N ARG A 249 -13.62 0.23 15.38
CA ARG A 249 -13.94 0.89 16.65
C ARG A 249 -15.40 0.61 17.00
N PRO A 250 -15.70 -0.07 18.13
CA PRO A 250 -17.04 -0.13 18.67
C PRO A 250 -17.34 1.25 19.28
N THR A 251 -17.91 2.19 18.53
CA THR A 251 -18.22 3.49 19.06
C THR A 251 -19.68 3.86 18.84
N VAL A 252 -20.15 4.67 19.77
CA VAL A 252 -21.35 5.50 19.83
C VAL A 252 -21.67 6.26 18.51
N ASP A 253 -20.76 6.26 17.58
CA ASP A 253 -20.82 6.84 16.24
C ASP A 253 -20.68 5.69 15.23
N ASP A 254 -21.75 5.31 14.58
CA ASP A 254 -21.88 4.22 13.58
C ASP A 254 -21.03 4.43 12.30
N SER A 255 -19.88 5.12 12.45
CA SER A 255 -19.02 5.52 11.33
C SER A 255 -18.25 4.36 10.68
N GLY A 256 -18.27 3.15 11.26
CA GLY A 256 -17.59 1.96 10.73
C GLY A 256 -16.12 2.18 10.39
N ARG A 257 -15.42 3.05 11.13
CA ARG A 257 -14.03 3.41 10.82
C ARG A 257 -13.06 2.41 11.45
N TRP A 258 -12.17 1.92 10.64
CA TRP A 258 -11.06 1.10 11.08
C TRP A 258 -10.01 1.95 11.79
N LEU A 259 -9.51 1.43 12.91
CA LEU A 259 -8.49 2.04 13.73
C LEU A 259 -7.36 1.04 13.98
N LEU A 260 -6.14 1.53 13.99
CA LEU A 260 -4.97 0.80 14.45
C LEU A 260 -4.54 1.45 15.76
N GLU A 261 -4.71 0.73 16.87
CA GLU A 261 -4.31 1.12 18.21
C GLU A 261 -3.05 0.35 18.59
N VAL A 262 -1.98 1.06 18.96
CA VAL A 262 -0.68 0.44 19.26
C VAL A 262 -0.24 0.81 20.67
N HIS A 263 -0.11 -0.17 21.55
CA HIS A 263 0.55 -0.03 22.84
C HIS A 263 2.04 -0.31 22.70
N LEU A 264 2.86 0.71 22.94
CA LEU A 264 4.34 0.60 22.91
C LEU A 264 4.88 0.20 24.27
N PHE A 265 5.83 -0.72 24.30
CA PHE A 265 6.47 -1.15 25.52
C PHE A 265 7.50 -0.10 25.98
N ASP A 266 7.50 0.20 27.26
CA ASP A 266 8.49 1.06 27.95
C ASP A 266 8.66 2.44 27.25
N PHE A 267 7.50 3.02 26.84
CA PHE A 267 7.47 4.27 26.11
C PHE A 267 6.44 5.24 26.71
N ALA A 268 6.92 6.43 27.10
CA ALA A 268 6.10 7.44 27.78
C ALA A 268 6.07 8.81 27.05
N GLN A 269 6.74 8.92 25.89
CA GLN A 269 6.83 10.20 25.18
C GLN A 269 5.53 10.52 24.44
N GLU A 270 5.20 11.79 24.31
CA GLU A 270 4.10 12.25 23.45
C GLU A 270 4.58 12.40 22.00
N VAL A 271 3.90 11.70 21.09
CA VAL A 271 4.26 11.63 19.66
C VAL A 271 3.08 11.98 18.76
N TYR A 272 2.12 12.73 19.27
CA TYR A 272 0.97 13.17 18.46
C TYR A 272 1.39 13.98 17.24
N GLY A 273 0.72 13.73 16.10
CA GLY A 273 1.02 14.36 14.82
C GLY A 273 2.25 13.82 14.13
N GLN A 274 3.12 13.05 14.80
CA GLN A 274 4.27 12.42 14.17
C GLN A 274 3.82 11.34 13.19
N LEU A 275 4.57 11.19 12.11
CA LEU A 275 4.40 10.13 11.15
C LEU A 275 5.15 8.90 11.63
N VAL A 276 4.44 7.81 11.83
CA VAL A 276 5.01 6.53 12.22
C VAL A 276 4.70 5.45 11.19
N GLN A 277 5.49 4.38 11.23
CA GLN A 277 5.27 3.17 10.46
C GLN A 277 5.18 2.00 11.42
N VAL A 278 4.11 1.23 11.33
CA VAL A 278 3.86 0.04 12.15
C VAL A 278 4.13 -1.19 11.31
N GLU A 279 5.17 -1.94 11.64
CA GLU A 279 5.50 -3.23 11.05
C GLU A 279 4.80 -4.34 11.81
N PHE A 280 4.06 -5.19 11.12
CA PHE A 280 3.36 -6.35 11.68
C PHE A 280 4.27 -7.57 11.62
N LEU A 281 4.55 -8.17 12.76
CA LEU A 281 5.53 -9.27 12.88
C LEU A 281 4.85 -10.61 13.07
N GLN A 282 3.86 -10.70 13.95
CA GLN A 282 3.12 -11.92 14.23
C GLN A 282 1.69 -11.61 14.67
N LYS A 283 0.72 -12.38 14.16
CA LYS A 283 -0.66 -12.37 14.67
C LYS A 283 -0.69 -13.14 15.99
N LEU A 284 -1.22 -12.53 17.05
CA LEU A 284 -1.36 -13.15 18.36
C LEU A 284 -2.72 -13.86 18.47
N ARG A 285 -3.79 -13.16 18.08
CA ARG A 285 -5.17 -13.68 18.10
C ARG A 285 -6.12 -12.82 17.27
N ASP A 286 -7.36 -13.28 17.12
CA ASP A 286 -8.45 -12.47 16.60
C ASP A 286 -8.99 -11.48 17.64
N GLU A 287 -9.79 -10.50 17.21
CA GLU A 287 -10.50 -9.61 18.13
C GLU A 287 -11.60 -10.38 18.87
N GLU A 288 -11.75 -10.08 20.14
CA GLU A 288 -12.77 -10.63 21.01
C GLU A 288 -13.55 -9.52 21.70
N LYS A 289 -14.78 -9.79 22.07
CA LYS A 289 -15.57 -8.93 22.94
C LYS A 289 -15.40 -9.40 24.38
N PHE A 290 -15.21 -8.45 25.28
CA PHE A 290 -15.07 -8.70 26.71
C PHE A 290 -16.28 -8.17 27.47
N ASP A 291 -16.77 -8.93 28.42
CA ASP A 291 -17.93 -8.55 29.23
C ASP A 291 -17.56 -7.59 30.37
N SER A 292 -16.27 -7.51 30.71
CA SER A 292 -15.76 -6.61 31.75
C SER A 292 -14.45 -5.94 31.40
N LEU A 293 -14.20 -4.78 32.01
CA LEU A 293 -12.92 -4.07 31.90
C LEU A 293 -11.75 -4.89 32.48
N ALA A 294 -12.01 -5.73 33.47
CA ALA A 294 -11.01 -6.61 34.07
C ALA A 294 -10.54 -7.67 33.07
N GLU A 295 -11.47 -8.32 32.36
CA GLU A 295 -11.14 -9.29 31.31
C GLU A 295 -10.38 -8.65 30.16
N LEU A 296 -10.82 -7.47 29.69
CA LEU A 296 -10.10 -6.72 28.68
C LEU A 296 -8.65 -6.43 29.13
N THR A 297 -8.48 -5.97 30.37
CA THR A 297 -7.16 -5.65 30.92
C THR A 297 -6.26 -6.87 31.00
N ALA A 298 -6.81 -8.01 31.45
CA ALA A 298 -6.09 -9.30 31.51
C ALA A 298 -5.66 -9.78 30.12
N ALA A 299 -6.55 -9.67 29.12
CA ALA A 299 -6.25 -10.05 27.74
C ALA A 299 -5.12 -9.15 27.15
N ILE A 300 -5.16 -7.83 27.35
CA ILE A 300 -4.11 -6.93 26.88
C ILE A 300 -2.76 -7.23 27.58
N ALA A 301 -2.78 -7.56 28.87
CA ALA A 301 -1.57 -7.97 29.60
C ALA A 301 -0.97 -9.24 29.00
N HIS A 302 -1.81 -10.25 28.75
CA HIS A 302 -1.39 -11.51 28.14
C HIS A 302 -0.82 -11.32 26.73
N ASP A 303 -1.50 -10.54 25.87
CA ASP A 303 -1.00 -10.18 24.53
C ASP A 303 0.37 -9.48 24.60
N SER A 304 0.53 -8.59 25.59
CA SER A 304 1.79 -7.87 25.81
C SER A 304 2.93 -8.79 26.24
N GLU A 305 2.66 -9.77 27.10
CA GLU A 305 3.62 -10.79 27.53
C GLU A 305 4.06 -11.67 26.34
N GLN A 306 3.12 -12.14 25.53
CA GLN A 306 3.42 -12.92 24.32
C GLN A 306 4.29 -12.14 23.34
N ALA A 307 3.95 -10.86 23.09
CA ALA A 307 4.75 -10.02 22.22
C ALA A 307 6.15 -9.76 22.78
N ARG A 308 6.30 -9.51 24.10
CA ARG A 308 7.63 -9.33 24.72
C ARG A 308 8.48 -10.60 24.61
N ALA A 309 7.91 -11.77 24.78
CA ALA A 309 8.61 -13.06 24.60
C ALA A 309 9.14 -13.21 23.16
N LEU A 310 8.33 -12.87 22.16
CA LEU A 310 8.75 -12.88 20.76
C LEU A 310 9.97 -11.98 20.53
N PHE A 311 9.96 -10.74 21.03
CA PHE A 311 11.08 -9.81 20.87
C PHE A 311 12.33 -10.26 21.61
N ALA A 312 12.21 -10.86 22.78
CA ALA A 312 13.35 -11.42 23.53
C ALA A 312 14.06 -12.53 22.73
N THR A 313 13.30 -13.41 22.05
CA THR A 313 13.83 -14.46 21.20
C THR A 313 14.57 -13.91 19.96
N GLN A 314 14.03 -12.85 19.35
CA GLN A 314 14.66 -12.19 18.17
C GLN A 314 15.95 -11.43 18.49
N LEU A 315 16.16 -11.00 19.74
CA LEU A 315 17.39 -10.34 20.19
C LEU A 315 18.51 -11.35 20.54
N SER A 316 18.17 -12.62 20.67
CA SER A 316 19.09 -13.70 21.03
C SER A 316 19.56 -14.54 19.82
N ALA A 317 19.01 -14.26 18.63
CA ALA A 317 19.32 -14.91 17.36
C ALA A 317 20.12 -13.97 16.44
#